data_0557adc97fa013a656dc705ac8e854d6
#
_entry.id   0557adc97fa013a656dc705ac8e854d6
#
_cell.length_a   1.000
_cell.length_b   1.000
_cell.length_c   1.000
_cell.angle_alpha   90.00
_cell.angle_beta   90.00
_cell.angle_gamma   90.00
#
_symmetry.space_group_name_H-M   'P 1'
#
loop_
_entity.id
_entity.type
_entity.pdbx_description
1 polymer ?
#
loop_
_entity_poly.entity_id
_entity_poly.type
_entity_poly.pdbx_seq_one_letter_code
_entity_poly.pdbx_strand_id
1 'polypeptide(L)'
;MKDLDVIGIGALNVDQFYRVERILEDGESVTRGSATYPGGSAANTVHGLSRLGAKTGFIGVVGGDAHGRLLTRAFKTAGVGISQVRAKPRARTGSVLCISDELGHRALYVTPGANSLLSADDIDPDYLKRAKILHLATFVDDRQFELSVALVQKLPRGVRLTFSPGSLYAARGMKSVAPILRHTFVLFINRQELERLTGQTLESGVRTFMKEGCRTVVVTLGAGMKIGRTDAVCYIRSGDREYIIEALPAETGRRTDTTGAGDAFAAGYLFGVLTGKSEDVCGRVGHLAALSAISKMGARQGLPTLAHLSNRYQRTYGQSL
;
A
#
# COMPACT_ATOMS: atom_id res chain seq x y z
N MET A 1 19.79 4.81 17.65
CA MET A 1 19.13 3.50 17.89
C MET A 1 17.87 3.43 17.05
N LYS A 2 17.57 2.30 16.38
CA LYS A 2 16.36 2.13 15.58
C LYS A 2 15.22 1.74 16.51
N ASP A 3 14.33 2.68 16.80
CA ASP A 3 13.18 2.53 17.69
C ASP A 3 11.85 2.47 16.93
N LEU A 4 11.87 2.66 15.59
CA LEU A 4 10.75 2.44 14.70
C LEU A 4 11.00 1.24 13.77
N ASP A 5 9.99 0.41 13.58
CA ASP A 5 10.06 -0.70 12.64
C ASP A 5 9.87 -0.21 11.21
N VAL A 6 8.83 0.60 10.97
CA VAL A 6 8.50 1.13 9.64
C VAL A 6 8.12 2.60 9.71
N ILE A 7 8.69 3.41 8.83
CA ILE A 7 8.18 4.73 8.49
C ILE A 7 7.53 4.65 7.11
N GLY A 8 6.29 5.10 7.00
CA GLY A 8 5.61 5.29 5.72
C GLY A 8 5.83 6.70 5.17
N ILE A 9 5.95 6.80 3.86
CA ILE A 9 5.92 8.08 3.14
C ILE A 9 5.08 7.93 1.86
N GLY A 10 4.16 8.85 1.66
CA GLY A 10 3.22 8.82 0.54
C GLY A 10 2.08 9.82 0.75
N ALA A 11 1.13 9.82 -0.17
CA ALA A 11 -0.04 10.67 -0.06
C ALA A 11 -0.91 10.30 1.15
N LEU A 12 -1.41 11.33 1.83
CA LEU A 12 -2.46 11.25 2.85
C LEU A 12 -3.77 11.77 2.25
N ASN A 13 -4.72 10.88 2.03
CA ASN A 13 -5.97 11.21 1.37
C ASN A 13 -7.17 10.82 2.23
N VAL A 14 -8.28 11.49 1.97
CA VAL A 14 -9.60 11.05 2.39
C VAL A 14 -10.31 10.48 1.18
N ASP A 15 -10.74 9.23 1.27
CA ASP A 15 -11.47 8.55 0.20
C ASP A 15 -12.96 8.80 0.39
N GLN A 16 -13.58 9.49 -0.56
CA GLN A 16 -15.00 9.84 -0.60
C GLN A 16 -15.70 8.88 -1.54
N PHE A 17 -16.41 7.91 -0.99
CA PHE A 17 -17.16 6.92 -1.74
C PHE A 17 -18.57 7.42 -2.05
N TYR A 18 -18.95 7.26 -3.31
CA TYR A 18 -20.29 7.50 -3.79
C TYR A 18 -20.79 6.26 -4.54
N ARG A 19 -21.95 5.77 -4.16
CA ARG A 19 -22.60 4.70 -4.86
C ARG A 19 -23.68 5.29 -5.76
N VAL A 20 -23.65 4.93 -7.02
CA VAL A 20 -24.64 5.34 -8.05
C VAL A 20 -25.27 4.09 -8.66
N GLU A 21 -26.37 4.25 -9.36
CA GLU A 21 -26.97 3.15 -10.13
C GLU A 21 -26.06 2.76 -11.32
N ARG A 22 -25.60 3.78 -12.06
CA ARG A 22 -24.66 3.65 -13.17
C ARG A 22 -23.74 4.86 -13.24
N ILE A 23 -22.47 4.62 -13.54
CA ILE A 23 -21.53 5.70 -13.84
C ILE A 23 -21.93 6.29 -15.19
N LEU A 24 -22.21 7.60 -15.23
CA LEU A 24 -22.65 8.31 -16.42
C LEU A 24 -21.43 8.82 -17.21
N GLU A 25 -21.53 8.80 -18.53
CA GLU A 25 -20.62 9.54 -19.41
C GLU A 25 -20.93 11.03 -19.40
N ASP A 26 -22.23 11.37 -19.32
CA ASP A 26 -22.77 12.72 -19.25
C ASP A 26 -24.14 12.71 -18.55
N GLY A 27 -24.60 13.87 -18.04
CA GLY A 27 -25.92 14.06 -17.43
C GLY A 27 -25.91 14.06 -15.89
N GLU A 28 -27.06 13.86 -15.29
CA GLU A 28 -27.30 13.95 -13.85
C GLU A 28 -27.88 12.63 -13.30
N SER A 29 -27.42 12.24 -12.11
CA SER A 29 -27.95 11.09 -11.37
C SER A 29 -27.88 11.31 -9.87
N VAL A 30 -28.72 10.61 -9.13
CA VAL A 30 -28.78 10.68 -7.66
C VAL A 30 -27.83 9.62 -7.06
N THR A 31 -27.05 10.01 -6.06
CA THR A 31 -26.25 9.06 -5.29
C THR A 31 -27.14 8.24 -4.36
N ARG A 32 -26.95 6.92 -4.35
CA ARG A 32 -27.65 5.97 -3.48
C ARG A 32 -27.03 5.84 -2.09
N GLY A 33 -25.87 6.43 -1.89
CA GLY A 33 -25.15 6.45 -0.61
C GLY A 33 -23.77 7.07 -0.74
N SER A 34 -23.28 7.61 0.36
CA SER A 34 -21.92 8.14 0.44
C SER A 34 -21.27 7.78 1.77
N ALA A 35 -19.95 7.65 1.77
CA ALA A 35 -19.16 7.42 2.96
C ALA A 35 -17.75 8.02 2.78
N THR A 36 -17.14 8.40 3.89
CA THR A 36 -15.82 9.02 3.90
C THR A 36 -14.88 8.21 4.80
N TYR A 37 -13.75 7.77 4.25
CA TYR A 37 -12.78 6.96 4.95
C TYR A 37 -11.36 7.53 4.84
N PRO A 38 -10.51 7.34 5.87
CA PRO A 38 -9.08 7.58 5.74
C PRO A 38 -8.44 6.67 4.68
N GLY A 39 -7.62 7.25 3.80
CA GLY A 39 -6.95 6.57 2.72
C GLY A 39 -5.47 6.99 2.56
N GLY A 40 -4.91 6.68 1.40
CA GLY A 40 -3.51 6.81 1.06
C GLY A 40 -2.73 5.50 1.25
N SER A 41 -2.07 5.01 0.18
CA SER A 41 -1.49 3.66 0.14
C SER A 41 -0.46 3.43 1.26
N ALA A 42 0.62 4.21 1.34
CA ALA A 42 1.59 4.07 2.44
C ALA A 42 0.94 4.24 3.82
N ALA A 43 -0.06 5.13 3.92
CA ALA A 43 -0.78 5.38 5.16
C ALA A 43 -1.63 4.17 5.60
N ASN A 44 -2.24 3.46 4.65
CA ASN A 44 -2.97 2.22 4.92
C ASN A 44 -2.03 1.11 5.38
N THR A 45 -0.88 0.97 4.70
CA THR A 45 0.14 -0.04 5.04
C THR A 45 0.68 0.15 6.47
N VAL A 46 1.10 1.37 6.85
CA VAL A 46 1.63 1.62 8.21
C VAL A 46 0.54 1.52 9.27
N HIS A 47 -0.71 1.90 8.94
CA HIS A 47 -1.85 1.68 9.83
C HIS A 47 -2.08 0.19 10.08
N GLY A 48 -2.03 -0.64 9.03
CA GLY A 48 -2.13 -2.09 9.15
C GLY A 48 -1.01 -2.67 10.01
N LEU A 49 0.23 -2.27 9.76
CA LEU A 49 1.40 -2.68 10.55
C LEU A 49 1.27 -2.31 12.04
N SER A 50 0.80 -1.10 12.33
CA SER A 50 0.57 -0.68 13.71
C SER A 50 -0.49 -1.55 14.41
N ARG A 51 -1.57 -1.93 13.71
CA ARG A 51 -2.57 -2.89 14.22
C ARG A 51 -2.01 -4.29 14.48
N LEU A 52 -0.94 -4.65 13.77
CA LEU A 52 -0.19 -5.90 13.99
C LEU A 52 0.89 -5.78 15.08
N GLY A 53 1.00 -4.61 15.75
CA GLY A 53 1.92 -4.39 16.85
C GLY A 53 3.29 -3.84 16.46
N ALA A 54 3.54 -3.52 15.18
CA ALA A 54 4.77 -2.88 14.77
C ALA A 54 4.82 -1.41 15.20
N LYS A 55 6.00 -0.92 15.56
CA LYS A 55 6.25 0.50 15.87
C LYS A 55 6.37 1.29 14.57
N THR A 56 5.36 2.06 14.24
CA THR A 56 5.29 2.76 12.96
C THR A 56 5.27 4.27 13.11
N GLY A 57 5.73 4.97 12.07
CA GLY A 57 5.61 6.41 11.93
C GLY A 57 5.24 6.79 10.50
N PHE A 58 4.93 8.05 10.29
CA PHE A 58 4.56 8.54 8.96
C PHE A 58 5.17 9.91 8.67
N ILE A 59 5.65 10.09 7.45
CA ILE A 59 6.10 11.37 6.89
C ILE A 59 5.10 11.78 5.82
N GLY A 60 4.50 12.95 5.96
CA GLY A 60 3.53 13.45 5.01
C GLY A 60 2.90 14.76 5.44
N VAL A 61 1.98 15.24 4.63
CA VAL A 61 1.30 16.52 4.86
C VAL A 61 -0.21 16.36 4.76
N VAL A 62 -0.91 17.16 5.55
CA VAL A 62 -2.37 17.29 5.53
C VAL A 62 -2.76 18.76 5.46
N GLY A 63 -3.97 19.05 5.06
CA GLY A 63 -4.54 20.40 5.16
C GLY A 63 -4.92 20.78 6.60
N GLY A 64 -5.14 22.07 6.85
CA GLY A 64 -5.66 22.59 8.11
C GLY A 64 -7.17 22.37 8.32
N ASP A 65 -7.77 21.44 7.60
CA ASP A 65 -9.22 21.20 7.51
C ASP A 65 -9.71 20.02 8.36
N ALA A 66 -11.01 19.72 8.28
CA ALA A 66 -11.63 18.60 8.98
C ALA A 66 -11.08 17.24 8.53
N HIS A 67 -10.74 17.10 7.24
CA HIS A 67 -10.14 15.89 6.67
C HIS A 67 -8.74 15.63 7.23
N GLY A 68 -7.89 16.68 7.34
CA GLY A 68 -6.58 16.56 7.98
C GLY A 68 -6.66 16.12 9.43
N ARG A 69 -7.63 16.68 10.19
CA ARG A 69 -7.91 16.25 11.56
C ARG A 69 -8.39 14.78 11.63
N LEU A 70 -9.23 14.36 10.69
CA LEU A 70 -9.70 12.97 10.58
C LEU A 70 -8.53 12.00 10.39
N LEU A 71 -7.65 12.27 9.43
CA LEU A 71 -6.48 11.43 9.12
C LEU A 71 -5.51 11.35 10.30
N THR A 72 -5.21 12.48 10.92
CA THR A 72 -4.30 12.57 12.07
C THR A 72 -4.88 11.82 13.29
N ARG A 73 -6.19 11.94 13.53
CA ARG A 73 -6.87 11.20 14.60
C ARG A 73 -6.84 9.69 14.34
N ALA A 74 -7.11 9.26 13.10
CA ALA A 74 -7.06 7.84 12.72
C ALA A 74 -5.68 7.23 12.98
N PHE A 75 -4.59 7.96 12.69
CA PHE A 75 -3.24 7.52 12.99
C PHE A 75 -2.98 7.42 14.50
N LYS A 76 -3.34 8.46 15.27
CA LYS A 76 -3.19 8.44 16.73
C LYS A 76 -3.90 7.25 17.36
N THR A 77 -5.15 7.00 16.96
CA THR A 77 -5.95 5.86 17.47
C THR A 77 -5.31 4.51 17.13
N ALA A 78 -4.66 4.39 15.99
CA ALA A 78 -3.96 3.17 15.60
C ALA A 78 -2.55 3.03 16.21
N GLY A 79 -2.03 4.07 16.89
CA GLY A 79 -0.67 4.07 17.44
C GLY A 79 0.43 4.40 16.42
N VAL A 80 0.08 4.96 15.27
CA VAL A 80 1.06 5.45 14.29
C VAL A 80 1.65 6.78 14.77
N GLY A 81 2.98 6.88 14.82
CA GLY A 81 3.69 8.12 15.15
C GLY A 81 3.47 9.21 14.10
N ILE A 82 3.01 10.38 14.54
CA ILE A 82 2.63 11.50 13.68
C ILE A 82 3.54 12.72 13.79
N SER A 83 4.69 12.62 14.46
CA SER A 83 5.61 13.74 14.68
C SER A 83 6.12 14.38 13.37
N GLN A 84 6.08 13.64 12.27
CA GLN A 84 6.46 14.11 10.93
C GLN A 84 5.26 14.25 9.97
N VAL A 85 4.04 14.29 10.49
CA VAL A 85 2.85 14.69 9.73
C VAL A 85 2.66 16.20 9.90
N ARG A 86 2.91 16.96 8.84
CA ARG A 86 2.83 18.42 8.88
C ARG A 86 1.46 18.91 8.42
N ALA A 87 0.87 19.86 9.13
CA ALA A 87 -0.33 20.54 8.68
C ALA A 87 0.05 21.78 7.84
N LYS A 88 -0.56 21.93 6.67
CA LYS A 88 -0.45 23.11 5.81
C LYS A 88 -1.75 23.93 5.96
N PRO A 89 -1.80 24.98 6.80
CA PRO A 89 -3.05 25.60 7.28
C PRO A 89 -3.96 26.15 6.17
N ARG A 90 -3.37 26.63 5.07
CA ARG A 90 -4.11 27.23 3.94
C ARG A 90 -4.46 26.22 2.83
N ALA A 91 -4.05 24.97 2.95
CA ALA A 91 -4.33 23.93 1.97
C ALA A 91 -5.51 23.07 2.41
N ARG A 92 -6.19 22.45 1.44
CA ARG A 92 -7.14 21.34 1.68
C ARG A 92 -6.37 20.02 1.72
N THR A 93 -6.80 19.11 2.53
CA THR A 93 -6.26 17.74 2.55
C THR A 93 -6.54 17.04 1.21
N GLY A 94 -5.61 16.20 0.77
CA GLY A 94 -5.79 15.37 -0.42
C GLY A 94 -7.03 14.48 -0.30
N SER A 95 -7.70 14.24 -1.42
CA SER A 95 -8.90 13.42 -1.47
C SER A 95 -8.96 12.57 -2.73
N VAL A 96 -9.67 11.46 -2.63
CA VAL A 96 -10.02 10.61 -3.77
C VAL A 96 -11.52 10.51 -3.84
N LEU A 97 -12.10 10.94 -4.95
CA LEU A 97 -13.49 10.68 -5.27
C LEU A 97 -13.59 9.26 -5.85
N CYS A 98 -14.27 8.38 -5.14
CA CYS A 98 -14.48 6.99 -5.53
C CYS A 98 -15.95 6.80 -5.91
N ILE A 99 -16.23 6.65 -7.19
CA ILE A 99 -17.59 6.37 -7.67
C ILE A 99 -17.66 4.89 -8.04
N SER A 100 -18.68 4.19 -7.55
CA SER A 100 -18.97 2.80 -7.92
C SER A 100 -20.42 2.63 -8.32
N ASP A 101 -20.68 1.76 -9.29
CA ASP A 101 -22.05 1.42 -9.72
C ASP A 101 -22.46 0.01 -9.33
N GLU A 102 -23.73 -0.32 -9.62
CA GLU A 102 -24.30 -1.64 -9.33
C GLU A 102 -23.75 -2.75 -10.24
N LEU A 103 -23.15 -2.39 -11.37
CA LEU A 103 -22.52 -3.31 -12.31
C LEU A 103 -21.07 -3.67 -11.89
N GLY A 104 -20.52 -2.99 -10.85
CA GLY A 104 -19.20 -3.22 -10.35
C GLY A 104 -18.12 -2.36 -11.03
N HIS A 105 -18.49 -1.41 -11.87
CA HIS A 105 -17.54 -0.43 -12.41
C HIS A 105 -17.09 0.54 -11.32
N ARG A 106 -15.87 1.07 -11.47
CA ARG A 106 -15.32 2.07 -10.55
C ARG A 106 -14.59 3.16 -11.31
N ALA A 107 -14.78 4.41 -10.86
CA ALA A 107 -14.01 5.56 -11.29
C ALA A 107 -13.35 6.22 -10.06
N LEU A 108 -12.07 6.53 -10.17
CA LEU A 108 -11.28 7.15 -9.10
C LEU A 108 -10.69 8.44 -9.62
N TYR A 109 -10.99 9.55 -8.94
CA TYR A 109 -10.44 10.88 -9.26
C TYR A 109 -9.66 11.38 -8.07
N VAL A 110 -8.37 11.61 -8.25
CA VAL A 110 -7.46 12.02 -7.18
C VAL A 110 -7.24 13.52 -7.21
N THR A 111 -7.51 14.17 -6.07
CA THR A 111 -7.15 15.57 -5.83
C THR A 111 -5.98 15.59 -4.84
N PRO A 112 -4.77 15.98 -5.27
CA PRO A 112 -3.57 15.90 -4.43
C PRO A 112 -3.65 16.79 -3.19
N GLY A 113 -4.24 17.97 -3.28
CA GLY A 113 -4.39 18.89 -2.14
C GLY A 113 -3.06 19.20 -1.47
N ALA A 114 -3.03 19.12 -0.14
CA ALA A 114 -1.82 19.40 0.64
C ALA A 114 -0.64 18.48 0.28
N ASN A 115 -0.87 17.28 -0.27
CA ASN A 115 0.22 16.39 -0.65
C ASN A 115 1.19 17.04 -1.65
N SER A 116 0.72 17.92 -2.54
CA SER A 116 1.56 18.69 -3.48
C SER A 116 2.51 19.68 -2.79
N LEU A 117 2.31 19.94 -1.51
CA LEU A 117 3.12 20.88 -0.71
C LEU A 117 4.19 20.16 0.14
N LEU A 118 4.29 18.83 0.06
CA LEU A 118 5.38 18.13 0.71
C LEU A 118 6.69 18.51 0.02
N SER A 119 7.68 18.92 0.79
CA SER A 119 9.00 19.34 0.32
C SER A 119 10.11 18.62 1.09
N ALA A 120 11.35 18.79 0.64
CA ALA A 120 12.51 18.23 1.34
C ALA A 120 12.65 18.77 2.77
N ASP A 121 12.26 20.02 3.02
CA ASP A 121 12.33 20.66 4.33
C ASP A 121 11.32 20.07 5.34
N ASP A 122 10.28 19.39 4.85
CA ASP A 122 9.31 18.70 5.69
C ASP A 122 9.84 17.31 6.16
N ILE A 123 10.97 16.83 5.63
CA ILE A 123 11.54 15.51 5.89
C ILE A 123 12.78 15.65 6.79
N ASP A 124 12.66 15.18 8.02
CA ASP A 124 13.77 15.12 8.97
C ASP A 124 14.65 13.89 8.69
N PRO A 125 15.93 14.06 8.26
CA PRO A 125 16.84 12.93 8.01
C PRO A 125 17.15 12.11 9.25
N ASP A 126 17.14 12.72 10.44
CA ASP A 126 17.39 12.01 11.69
C ASP A 126 16.19 11.16 12.10
N TYR A 127 14.98 11.59 11.78
CA TYR A 127 13.81 10.76 11.94
C TYR A 127 13.88 9.50 11.06
N LEU A 128 14.34 9.62 9.80
CA LEU A 128 14.50 8.48 8.91
C LEU A 128 15.49 7.43 9.46
N LYS A 129 16.57 7.84 10.13
CA LYS A 129 17.57 6.94 10.72
C LYS A 129 16.98 6.03 11.79
N ARG A 130 15.86 6.40 12.40
CA ARG A 130 15.17 5.64 13.45
C ARG A 130 14.46 4.39 12.93
N ALA A 131 14.20 4.30 11.63
CA ALA A 131 13.47 3.17 11.04
C ALA A 131 14.36 2.01 10.63
N LYS A 132 13.80 0.79 10.68
CA LYS A 132 14.35 -0.39 10.00
C LYS A 132 14.00 -0.38 8.51
N ILE A 133 12.77 0.07 8.19
CA ILE A 133 12.20 0.09 6.84
C ILE A 133 11.58 1.46 6.57
N LEU A 134 11.84 2.02 5.39
CA LEU A 134 11.05 3.09 4.78
C LEU A 134 10.11 2.45 3.76
N HIS A 135 8.80 2.60 3.93
CA HIS A 135 7.80 2.19 2.96
C HIS A 135 7.33 3.39 2.14
N LEU A 136 7.73 3.42 0.88
CA LEU A 136 7.39 4.47 -0.07
C LEU A 136 6.20 4.03 -0.93
N ALA A 137 5.18 4.88 -1.03
CA ALA A 137 4.11 4.73 -2.01
C ALA A 137 3.93 6.02 -2.81
N THR A 138 2.94 6.01 -3.68
CA THR A 138 2.68 7.01 -4.72
C THR A 138 2.30 8.37 -4.18
N PHE A 139 2.77 9.40 -4.86
CA PHE A 139 2.19 10.74 -4.95
C PHE A 139 1.62 10.99 -6.35
N VAL A 140 0.87 12.07 -6.51
CA VAL A 140 0.22 12.41 -7.79
C VAL A 140 1.16 13.23 -8.68
N ASP A 141 1.80 14.26 -8.10
CA ASP A 141 2.51 15.30 -8.84
C ASP A 141 3.96 14.91 -9.15
N ASP A 142 4.51 15.49 -10.22
CA ASP A 142 5.89 15.29 -10.66
C ASP A 142 6.90 15.72 -9.60
N ARG A 143 6.64 16.86 -8.94
CA ARG A 143 7.51 17.39 -7.89
C ARG A 143 7.69 16.40 -6.72
N GLN A 144 6.62 15.73 -6.29
CA GLN A 144 6.70 14.74 -5.21
C GLN A 144 7.29 13.42 -5.71
N PHE A 145 7.17 13.11 -7.00
CA PHE A 145 7.90 12.01 -7.60
C PHE A 145 9.41 12.26 -7.59
N GLU A 146 9.86 13.44 -8.02
CA GLU A 146 11.27 13.85 -7.97
C GLU A 146 11.80 13.88 -6.54
N LEU A 147 10.99 14.37 -5.58
CA LEU A 147 11.31 14.32 -4.16
C LEU A 147 11.50 12.86 -3.69
N SER A 148 10.65 11.93 -4.12
CA SER A 148 10.78 10.51 -3.80
C SER A 148 12.08 9.91 -4.34
N VAL A 149 12.46 10.23 -5.58
CA VAL A 149 13.73 9.82 -6.18
C VAL A 149 14.92 10.37 -5.39
N ALA A 150 14.92 11.67 -5.09
CA ALA A 150 15.99 12.32 -4.34
C ALA A 150 16.12 11.77 -2.90
N LEU A 151 14.99 11.48 -2.24
CA LEU A 151 14.95 10.88 -0.91
C LEU A 151 15.60 9.49 -0.90
N VAL A 152 15.24 8.66 -1.87
CA VAL A 152 15.72 7.27 -1.95
C VAL A 152 17.23 7.23 -2.18
N GLN A 153 17.78 8.12 -3.02
CA GLN A 153 19.21 8.24 -3.27
C GLN A 153 20.01 8.64 -2.01
N LYS A 154 19.36 9.35 -1.08
CA LYS A 154 19.94 9.82 0.19
C LYS A 154 19.50 8.99 1.40
N LEU A 155 18.92 7.81 1.16
CA LEU A 155 18.39 6.98 2.25
C LEU A 155 19.51 6.59 3.22
N PRO A 156 19.36 6.77 4.55
CA PRO A 156 20.39 6.47 5.52
C PRO A 156 20.81 4.98 5.48
N ARG A 157 22.11 4.73 5.66
CA ARG A 157 22.65 3.36 5.71
C ARG A 157 21.90 2.52 6.75
N GLY A 158 21.53 1.29 6.35
CA GLY A 158 20.84 0.34 7.19
C GLY A 158 19.31 0.55 7.25
N VAL A 159 18.73 1.56 6.60
CA VAL A 159 17.29 1.65 6.35
C VAL A 159 16.99 0.95 5.04
N ARG A 160 16.10 -0.03 5.05
CA ARG A 160 15.70 -0.77 3.84
C ARG A 160 14.51 -0.07 3.19
N LEU A 161 14.55 0.11 1.88
CA LEU A 161 13.42 0.65 1.12
C LEU A 161 12.44 -0.45 0.74
N THR A 162 11.15 -0.24 0.99
CA THR A 162 10.08 -1.01 0.36
C THR A 162 9.21 -0.07 -0.46
N PHE A 163 8.76 -0.52 -1.62
CA PHE A 163 8.15 0.36 -2.60
C PHE A 163 6.85 -0.22 -3.17
N SER A 164 5.81 0.62 -3.21
CA SER A 164 4.53 0.34 -3.86
C SER A 164 4.25 1.44 -4.90
N PRO A 165 4.57 1.24 -6.19
CA PRO A 165 4.45 2.27 -7.22
C PRO A 165 3.01 2.70 -7.48
N GLY A 166 2.05 1.82 -7.27
CA GLY A 166 0.67 2.06 -7.66
C GLY A 166 0.53 2.38 -9.16
N SER A 167 -0.68 2.60 -9.62
CA SER A 167 -0.96 2.86 -11.03
C SER A 167 -0.37 4.19 -11.53
N LEU A 168 -0.25 5.21 -10.65
CA LEU A 168 0.27 6.52 -11.03
C LEU A 168 1.77 6.49 -11.34
N TYR A 169 2.58 5.84 -10.49
CA TYR A 169 4.01 5.71 -10.77
C TYR A 169 4.28 4.66 -11.86
N ALA A 170 3.45 3.61 -11.95
CA ALA A 170 3.51 2.67 -13.07
C ALA A 170 3.27 3.35 -14.43
N ALA A 171 2.40 4.37 -14.46
CA ALA A 171 2.14 5.14 -15.68
C ALA A 171 3.34 5.97 -16.17
N ARG A 172 4.35 6.24 -15.30
CA ARG A 172 5.57 7.00 -15.66
C ARG A 172 6.57 6.18 -16.46
N GLY A 173 6.37 4.88 -16.54
CA GLY A 173 7.23 3.95 -17.26
C GLY A 173 8.51 3.59 -16.51
N MET A 174 9.13 2.50 -16.96
CA MET A 174 10.29 1.88 -16.32
C MET A 174 11.47 2.84 -16.12
N LYS A 175 11.83 3.62 -17.16
CA LYS A 175 12.95 4.55 -17.11
C LYS A 175 12.83 5.56 -15.95
N SER A 176 11.63 6.05 -15.69
CA SER A 176 11.38 7.03 -14.63
C SER A 176 11.50 6.40 -13.24
N VAL A 177 10.99 5.17 -13.04
CA VAL A 177 10.99 4.52 -11.71
C VAL A 177 12.27 3.75 -11.40
N ALA A 178 13.13 3.47 -12.40
CA ALA A 178 14.37 2.74 -12.22
C ALA A 178 15.29 3.30 -11.09
N PRO A 179 15.43 4.62 -10.91
CA PRO A 179 16.21 5.16 -9.79
C PRO A 179 15.70 4.71 -8.40
N ILE A 180 14.39 4.48 -8.24
CA ILE A 180 13.81 3.97 -6.99
C ILE A 180 14.00 2.46 -6.90
N LEU A 181 13.79 1.73 -8.01
CA LEU A 181 13.91 0.26 -8.06
C LEU A 181 15.30 -0.22 -7.63
N ARG A 182 16.37 0.49 -8.03
CA ARG A 182 17.78 0.17 -7.68
C ARG A 182 18.06 0.13 -6.18
N HIS A 183 17.26 0.82 -5.38
CA HIS A 183 17.38 0.85 -3.93
C HIS A 183 16.33 -0.01 -3.22
N THR A 184 15.44 -0.67 -3.98
CA THR A 184 14.28 -1.36 -3.43
C THR A 184 14.65 -2.73 -2.87
N PHE A 185 14.43 -2.90 -1.55
CA PHE A 185 14.55 -4.17 -0.86
C PHE A 185 13.36 -5.09 -1.15
N VAL A 186 12.11 -4.56 -1.08
CA VAL A 186 10.91 -5.28 -1.49
C VAL A 186 10.05 -4.37 -2.37
N LEU A 187 9.77 -4.80 -3.59
CA LEU A 187 8.79 -4.19 -4.48
C LEU A 187 7.44 -4.89 -4.32
N PHE A 188 6.41 -4.14 -3.97
CA PHE A 188 5.02 -4.59 -4.01
C PHE A 188 4.33 -4.04 -5.26
N ILE A 189 3.83 -4.91 -6.11
CA ILE A 189 3.22 -4.52 -7.37
C ILE A 189 2.08 -5.49 -7.70
N ASN A 190 1.03 -5.04 -8.38
CA ASN A 190 0.04 -5.95 -8.93
C ASN A 190 0.38 -6.32 -10.38
N ARG A 191 -0.29 -7.34 -10.92
CA ARG A 191 -0.04 -7.82 -12.29
C ARG A 191 -0.21 -6.72 -13.34
N GLN A 192 -1.26 -5.89 -13.24
CA GLN A 192 -1.53 -4.84 -14.21
C GLN A 192 -0.44 -3.74 -14.19
N GLU A 193 0.02 -3.36 -13.00
CA GLU A 193 1.12 -2.42 -12.83
C GLU A 193 2.44 -2.97 -13.38
N LEU A 194 2.71 -4.26 -13.16
CA LEU A 194 3.87 -4.96 -13.72
C LEU A 194 3.83 -4.92 -15.25
N GLU A 195 2.70 -5.35 -15.84
CA GLU A 195 2.51 -5.36 -17.30
C GLU A 195 2.63 -3.93 -17.87
N ARG A 196 2.08 -2.94 -17.18
CA ARG A 196 2.16 -1.52 -17.60
C ARG A 196 3.58 -0.96 -17.56
N LEU A 197 4.37 -1.31 -16.53
CA LEU A 197 5.75 -0.84 -16.39
C LEU A 197 6.71 -1.52 -17.34
N THR A 198 6.55 -2.82 -17.54
CA THR A 198 7.53 -3.63 -18.27
C THR A 198 7.12 -3.98 -19.70
N GLY A 199 5.83 -3.91 -20.03
CA GLY A 199 5.27 -4.45 -21.27
C GLY A 199 5.37 -5.98 -21.37
N GLN A 200 5.61 -6.68 -20.26
CA GLN A 200 5.96 -8.10 -20.22
C GLN A 200 4.99 -8.92 -19.37
N THR A 201 5.01 -10.23 -19.57
CA THR A 201 4.28 -11.18 -18.73
C THR A 201 4.90 -11.29 -17.33
N LEU A 202 4.21 -11.98 -16.40
CA LEU A 202 4.58 -12.07 -15.00
C LEU A 202 6.07 -12.39 -14.76
N GLU A 203 6.53 -13.54 -15.22
CA GLU A 203 7.89 -14.01 -14.93
C GLU A 203 8.99 -13.15 -15.57
N SER A 204 8.80 -12.74 -16.83
CA SER A 204 9.77 -11.88 -17.53
C SER A 204 9.79 -10.47 -16.92
N GLY A 205 8.63 -9.92 -16.56
CA GLY A 205 8.53 -8.64 -15.89
C GLY A 205 9.21 -8.65 -14.52
N VAL A 206 9.01 -9.71 -13.74
CA VAL A 206 9.69 -9.89 -12.46
C VAL A 206 11.21 -9.95 -12.64
N ARG A 207 11.70 -10.71 -13.64
CA ARG A 207 13.15 -10.75 -13.95
C ARG A 207 13.69 -9.37 -14.33
N THR A 208 12.91 -8.55 -15.00
CA THR A 208 13.29 -7.17 -15.33
C THR A 208 13.46 -6.33 -14.06
N PHE A 209 12.54 -6.39 -13.09
CA PHE A 209 12.69 -5.68 -11.82
C PHE A 209 13.90 -6.17 -11.00
N MET A 210 14.17 -7.48 -11.00
CA MET A 210 15.36 -8.03 -10.34
C MET A 210 16.66 -7.49 -10.97
N LYS A 211 16.71 -7.40 -12.30
CA LYS A 211 17.85 -6.82 -13.03
C LYS A 211 18.02 -5.31 -12.75
N GLU A 212 16.92 -4.59 -12.53
CA GLU A 212 16.96 -3.17 -12.13
C GLU A 212 17.43 -2.96 -10.68
N GLY A 213 17.59 -4.02 -9.89
CA GLY A 213 18.18 -3.97 -8.55
C GLY A 213 17.23 -4.29 -7.40
N CYS A 214 15.96 -4.59 -7.65
CA CYS A 214 15.05 -5.05 -6.60
C CYS A 214 15.55 -6.38 -6.02
N ARG A 215 15.63 -6.48 -4.68
CA ARG A 215 16.08 -7.71 -4.02
C ARG A 215 14.96 -8.75 -3.93
N THR A 216 13.74 -8.31 -3.71
CA THR A 216 12.54 -9.14 -3.68
C THR A 216 11.43 -8.43 -4.44
N VAL A 217 10.74 -9.17 -5.29
CA VAL A 217 9.56 -8.69 -6.04
C VAL A 217 8.36 -9.51 -5.62
N VAL A 218 7.32 -8.85 -5.16
CA VAL A 218 6.06 -9.44 -4.69
C VAL A 218 4.96 -8.97 -5.62
N VAL A 219 4.40 -9.89 -6.40
CA VAL A 219 3.33 -9.57 -7.36
C VAL A 219 2.02 -10.15 -6.86
N THR A 220 1.07 -9.26 -6.53
CA THR A 220 -0.30 -9.68 -6.21
C THR A 220 -1.10 -9.94 -7.48
N LEU A 221 -1.86 -11.03 -7.51
CA LEU A 221 -2.56 -11.53 -8.69
C LEU A 221 -4.09 -11.32 -8.63
N GLY A 222 -4.55 -10.50 -7.69
CA GLY A 222 -5.96 -10.12 -7.55
C GLY A 222 -6.88 -11.30 -7.26
N ALA A 223 -7.77 -11.61 -8.21
CA ALA A 223 -8.69 -12.76 -8.08
C ALA A 223 -7.98 -14.12 -8.25
N GLY A 224 -6.68 -14.10 -8.56
CA GLY A 224 -5.88 -15.29 -8.84
C GLY A 224 -5.60 -15.50 -10.32
N MET A 225 -4.59 -16.32 -10.58
CA MET A 225 -4.29 -16.85 -11.91
C MET A 225 -3.67 -18.24 -11.81
N LYS A 226 -3.78 -19.04 -12.86
CA LYS A 226 -3.07 -20.31 -12.96
C LYS A 226 -1.58 -20.08 -13.20
N ILE A 227 -0.75 -20.65 -12.32
CA ILE A 227 0.71 -20.80 -12.52
C ILE A 227 0.99 -22.30 -12.44
N GLY A 228 1.27 -22.93 -13.56
CA GLY A 228 1.30 -24.38 -13.64
C GLY A 228 -0.04 -25.00 -13.23
N ARG A 229 -0.03 -25.81 -12.16
CA ARG A 229 -1.25 -26.45 -11.61
C ARG A 229 -1.87 -25.68 -10.44
N THR A 230 -1.24 -24.62 -9.97
CA THR A 230 -1.64 -23.86 -8.78
C THR A 230 -2.50 -22.66 -9.14
N ASP A 231 -3.61 -22.48 -8.44
CA ASP A 231 -4.39 -21.23 -8.44
C ASP A 231 -3.67 -20.24 -7.52
N ALA A 232 -2.88 -19.36 -8.12
CA ALA A 232 -2.00 -18.45 -7.41
C ALA A 232 -2.65 -17.09 -7.16
N VAL A 233 -2.50 -16.56 -5.96
CA VAL A 233 -2.92 -15.18 -5.59
C VAL A 233 -1.75 -14.22 -5.41
N CYS A 234 -0.54 -14.77 -5.27
CA CYS A 234 0.67 -13.98 -5.22
C CYS A 234 1.86 -14.80 -5.76
N TYR A 235 2.73 -14.12 -6.48
CA TYR A 235 4.02 -14.63 -6.92
C TYR A 235 5.14 -13.80 -6.29
N ILE A 236 6.14 -14.44 -5.71
CA ILE A 236 7.27 -13.81 -5.04
C ILE A 236 8.56 -14.33 -5.66
N ARG A 237 9.46 -13.40 -6.02
CA ARG A 237 10.84 -13.71 -6.40
C ARG A 237 11.78 -13.03 -5.41
N SER A 238 12.64 -13.81 -4.76
CA SER A 238 13.66 -13.32 -3.82
C SER A 238 15.00 -13.98 -4.14
N GLY A 239 15.92 -13.19 -4.69
CA GLY A 239 17.16 -13.74 -5.30
C GLY A 239 16.79 -14.77 -6.38
N ASP A 240 17.31 -16.00 -6.25
CA ASP A 240 17.06 -17.10 -7.19
C ASP A 240 15.86 -17.98 -6.83
N ARG A 241 15.16 -17.67 -5.72
CA ARG A 241 14.04 -18.46 -5.24
C ARG A 241 12.71 -17.85 -5.66
N GLU A 242 11.77 -18.73 -6.01
CA GLU A 242 10.41 -18.39 -6.35
C GLU A 242 9.46 -19.01 -5.34
N TYR A 243 8.40 -18.26 -5.01
CA TYR A 243 7.35 -18.74 -4.11
C TYR A 243 5.99 -18.36 -4.72
N ILE A 244 5.09 -19.33 -4.73
CA ILE A 244 3.72 -19.16 -5.21
C ILE A 244 2.81 -19.30 -3.99
N ILE A 245 2.03 -18.27 -3.72
CA ILE A 245 1.02 -18.31 -2.67
C ILE A 245 -0.29 -18.72 -3.31
N GLU A 246 -0.78 -19.88 -2.88
CA GLU A 246 -1.99 -20.49 -3.38
C GLU A 246 -3.23 -19.76 -2.87
N ALA A 247 -4.25 -19.71 -3.71
CA ALA A 247 -5.57 -19.23 -3.33
C ALA A 247 -6.16 -20.15 -2.25
N LEU A 248 -6.67 -19.57 -1.19
CA LEU A 248 -7.44 -20.33 -0.23
C LEU A 248 -8.80 -20.73 -0.84
N PRO A 249 -9.36 -21.90 -0.48
CA PRO A 249 -10.73 -22.25 -0.84
C PRO A 249 -11.64 -21.07 -0.54
N ALA A 250 -12.56 -20.78 -1.45
CA ALA A 250 -13.43 -19.63 -1.33
C ALA A 250 -14.15 -19.65 0.02
N GLU A 251 -13.66 -18.83 0.96
CA GLU A 251 -14.47 -18.53 2.13
C GLU A 251 -15.74 -17.85 1.59
N THR A 252 -16.89 -18.28 2.03
CA THR A 252 -18.23 -17.81 1.65
C THR A 252 -18.49 -16.34 2.08
N GLY A 253 -17.42 -15.58 2.32
CA GLY A 253 -17.45 -14.18 2.68
C GLY A 253 -17.63 -13.28 1.46
N ARG A 254 -18.62 -12.41 1.53
CA ARG A 254 -18.89 -11.38 0.51
C ARG A 254 -17.68 -10.44 0.42
N ARG A 255 -17.02 -10.38 -0.74
CA ARG A 255 -16.05 -9.31 -1.02
C ARG A 255 -16.82 -8.01 -1.09
N THR A 256 -16.58 -7.13 -0.11
CA THR A 256 -17.35 -5.87 0.00
C THR A 256 -16.67 -4.75 -0.78
N ASP A 257 -15.35 -4.64 -0.63
CA ASP A 257 -14.54 -3.58 -1.26
C ASP A 257 -13.10 -4.06 -1.39
N THR A 258 -12.51 -3.90 -2.57
CA THR A 258 -11.11 -4.28 -2.82
C THR A 258 -10.12 -3.14 -2.60
N THR A 259 -10.59 -1.96 -2.18
CA THR A 259 -9.75 -0.81 -1.87
C THR A 259 -8.80 -1.13 -0.71
N GLY A 260 -7.51 -0.87 -0.90
CA GLY A 260 -6.49 -1.12 0.11
C GLY A 260 -6.09 -2.59 0.29
N ALA A 261 -6.58 -3.54 -0.53
CA ALA A 261 -6.17 -4.94 -0.46
C ALA A 261 -4.65 -5.11 -0.63
N GLY A 262 -4.04 -4.40 -1.59
CA GLY A 262 -2.60 -4.37 -1.79
C GLY A 262 -1.83 -3.80 -0.60
N ASP A 263 -2.36 -2.74 0.02
CA ASP A 263 -1.77 -2.11 1.21
C ASP A 263 -1.83 -3.05 2.43
N ALA A 264 -2.95 -3.74 2.60
CA ALA A 264 -3.12 -4.76 3.64
C ALA A 264 -2.20 -5.97 3.41
N PHE A 265 -2.04 -6.39 2.15
CA PHE A 265 -1.09 -7.42 1.78
C PHE A 265 0.34 -6.99 2.17
N ALA A 266 0.75 -5.78 1.78
CA ALA A 266 2.06 -5.23 2.11
C ALA A 266 2.27 -5.14 3.63
N ALA A 267 1.25 -4.74 4.40
CA ALA A 267 1.31 -4.70 5.86
C ALA A 267 1.54 -6.08 6.47
N GLY A 268 0.79 -7.09 6.06
CA GLY A 268 0.95 -8.47 6.53
C GLY A 268 2.30 -9.07 6.13
N TYR A 269 2.72 -8.86 4.88
CA TYR A 269 4.02 -9.30 4.39
C TYR A 269 5.18 -8.68 5.18
N LEU A 270 5.17 -7.36 5.36
CA LEU A 270 6.20 -6.64 6.11
C LEU A 270 6.21 -7.02 7.58
N PHE A 271 5.07 -7.34 8.18
CA PHE A 271 5.03 -7.92 9.52
C PHE A 271 5.80 -9.24 9.58
N GLY A 272 5.62 -10.14 8.61
CA GLY A 272 6.40 -11.37 8.48
C GLY A 272 7.91 -11.08 8.35
N VAL A 273 8.31 -10.14 7.51
CA VAL A 273 9.70 -9.69 7.36
C VAL A 273 10.30 -9.18 8.67
N LEU A 274 9.55 -8.36 9.41
CA LEU A 274 9.97 -7.80 10.70
C LEU A 274 10.14 -8.85 11.79
N THR A 275 9.37 -9.93 11.73
CA THR A 275 9.40 -11.06 12.67
C THR A 275 10.30 -12.22 12.19
N GLY A 276 11.06 -12.02 11.10
CA GLY A 276 12.07 -12.98 10.61
C GLY A 276 11.47 -14.22 9.96
N LYS A 277 10.24 -14.15 9.45
CA LYS A 277 9.59 -15.27 8.75
C LYS A 277 10.19 -15.46 7.35
N SER A 278 10.05 -16.67 6.80
CA SER A 278 10.41 -16.99 5.40
C SER A 278 9.46 -16.31 4.41
N GLU A 279 9.90 -16.16 3.15
CA GLU A 279 9.15 -15.41 2.13
C GLU A 279 7.76 -16.00 1.84
N ASP A 280 7.62 -17.33 1.88
CA ASP A 280 6.34 -18.01 1.73
C ASP A 280 5.38 -17.70 2.89
N VAL A 281 5.89 -17.70 4.13
CA VAL A 281 5.12 -17.31 5.32
C VAL A 281 4.73 -15.84 5.23
N CYS A 282 5.66 -14.95 4.85
CA CYS A 282 5.34 -13.53 4.61
C CYS A 282 4.21 -13.36 3.59
N GLY A 283 4.26 -14.09 2.48
CA GLY A 283 3.23 -14.09 1.45
C GLY A 283 1.86 -14.57 1.96
N ARG A 284 1.83 -15.67 2.72
CA ARG A 284 0.59 -16.20 3.34
C ARG A 284 -0.02 -15.21 4.34
N VAL A 285 0.81 -14.58 5.17
CA VAL A 285 0.39 -13.54 6.13
C VAL A 285 -0.17 -12.32 5.39
N GLY A 286 0.50 -11.88 4.33
CA GLY A 286 0.03 -10.82 3.44
C GLY A 286 -1.33 -11.15 2.83
N HIS A 287 -1.51 -12.36 2.32
CA HIS A 287 -2.78 -12.83 1.73
C HIS A 287 -3.92 -12.81 2.76
N LEU A 288 -3.71 -13.36 3.96
CA LEU A 288 -4.72 -13.34 5.02
C LEU A 288 -5.09 -11.92 5.47
N ALA A 289 -4.12 -11.01 5.53
CA ALA A 289 -4.37 -9.60 5.84
C ALA A 289 -5.21 -8.93 4.74
N ALA A 290 -4.91 -9.20 3.46
CA ALA A 290 -5.69 -8.72 2.33
C ALA A 290 -7.14 -9.25 2.34
N LEU A 291 -7.33 -10.56 2.58
CA LEU A 291 -8.65 -11.16 2.71
C LEU A 291 -9.47 -10.55 3.85
N SER A 292 -8.81 -10.21 4.96
CA SER A 292 -9.49 -9.51 6.06
C SER A 292 -9.91 -8.10 5.65
N ALA A 293 -9.03 -7.36 4.97
CA ALA A 293 -9.31 -5.99 4.54
C ALA A 293 -10.52 -5.89 3.62
N ILE A 294 -10.62 -6.76 2.62
CA ILE A 294 -11.72 -6.74 1.62
C ILE A 294 -13.09 -7.16 2.16
N SER A 295 -13.18 -7.60 3.40
CA SER A 295 -14.45 -7.98 4.05
C SER A 295 -15.30 -6.78 4.48
N LYS A 296 -14.73 -5.57 4.49
CA LYS A 296 -15.40 -4.32 4.91
C LYS A 296 -15.15 -3.20 3.91
N MET A 297 -16.06 -2.22 3.91
CA MET A 297 -15.92 -1.00 3.11
C MET A 297 -14.77 -0.15 3.61
N GLY A 298 -13.96 0.41 2.69
CA GLY A 298 -12.81 1.28 2.99
C GLY A 298 -11.53 0.53 3.37
N ALA A 299 -10.40 1.12 3.02
CA ALA A 299 -9.08 0.49 3.05
C ALA A 299 -8.58 0.04 4.44
N ARG A 300 -9.13 0.59 5.54
CA ARG A 300 -8.64 0.33 6.91
C ARG A 300 -9.61 -0.41 7.81
N GLN A 301 -10.90 -0.49 7.43
CA GLN A 301 -11.97 -0.98 8.31
C GLN A 301 -11.89 -2.49 8.57
N GLY A 302 -11.38 -3.24 7.60
CA GLY A 302 -11.19 -4.69 7.67
C GLY A 302 -9.77 -5.12 8.10
N LEU A 303 -8.83 -4.19 8.32
CA LEU A 303 -7.47 -4.54 8.72
C LEU A 303 -7.45 -5.33 10.04
N PRO A 304 -6.78 -6.49 10.08
CA PRO A 304 -6.79 -7.37 11.25
C PRO A 304 -5.92 -6.81 12.39
N THR A 305 -6.20 -7.23 13.62
CA THR A 305 -5.24 -7.18 14.73
C THR A 305 -4.32 -8.40 14.66
N LEU A 306 -3.20 -8.36 15.39
CA LEU A 306 -2.28 -9.49 15.48
C LEU A 306 -2.98 -10.78 15.97
N ALA A 307 -3.79 -10.66 17.04
CA ALA A 307 -4.53 -11.81 17.56
C ALA A 307 -5.47 -12.44 16.52
N HIS A 308 -6.21 -11.60 15.78
CA HIS A 308 -7.10 -12.07 14.72
C HIS A 308 -6.30 -12.75 13.58
N LEU A 309 -5.22 -12.15 13.14
CA LEU A 309 -4.38 -12.67 12.06
C LEU A 309 -3.70 -13.97 12.46
N SER A 310 -3.14 -14.07 13.68
CA SER A 310 -2.51 -15.29 14.21
C SER A 310 -3.49 -16.45 14.34
N ASN A 311 -4.68 -16.19 14.88
CA ASN A 311 -5.72 -17.21 15.00
C ASN A 311 -6.16 -17.71 13.61
N ARG A 312 -6.31 -16.81 12.65
CA ARG A 312 -6.68 -17.16 11.27
C ARG A 312 -5.55 -17.96 10.60
N TYR A 313 -4.29 -17.55 10.78
CA TYR A 313 -3.13 -18.26 10.24
C TYR A 313 -3.06 -19.69 10.78
N GLN A 314 -3.22 -19.87 12.09
CA GLN A 314 -3.21 -21.18 12.71
C GLN A 314 -4.35 -22.09 12.20
N ARG A 315 -5.57 -21.56 12.08
CA ARG A 315 -6.72 -22.30 11.52
C ARG A 315 -6.50 -22.72 10.07
N THR A 316 -5.84 -21.86 9.28
CA THR A 316 -5.66 -22.08 7.84
C THR A 316 -4.48 -23.02 7.54
N TYR A 317 -3.38 -22.88 8.27
CA TYR A 317 -2.12 -23.58 7.95
C TYR A 317 -1.67 -24.56 9.04
N GLY A 318 -2.39 -24.67 10.17
CA GLY A 318 -2.03 -25.58 11.28
C GLY A 318 -0.78 -25.20 12.06
N GLN A 319 -0.24 -23.98 11.84
CA GLN A 319 1.02 -23.51 12.41
C GLN A 319 0.82 -22.18 13.14
N SER A 320 1.63 -21.92 14.17
CA SER A 320 1.68 -20.61 14.84
C SER A 320 2.42 -19.59 13.98
N LEU A 321 1.89 -18.38 13.96
CA LEU A 321 2.51 -17.25 13.26
C LEU A 321 3.68 -16.68 14.04
#